data_1114bdac83c40118ffdcb19e4855c7a9
#
_entry.id   1114bdac83c40118ffdcb19e4855c7a9
#
_cell.length_a   1.000
_cell.length_b   1.000
_cell.length_c   1.000
_cell.angle_alpha   90.00
_cell.angle_beta   90.00
_cell.angle_gamma   90.00
#
_symmetry.space_group_name_H-M   'P 1'
#
loop_
_entity.id
_entity.type
_entity.pdbx_description
1 polymer ?
#
loop_
_entity_poly.entity_id
_entity_poly.type
_entity_poly.pdbx_seq_one_letter_code
_entity_poly.pdbx_strand_id
1 'polypeptide(L)'
;MTSEYPTVIPMLSYEDGIAALEWLANAFGFHERTRLIGPNGQLSHGEMDVGDGVIMLATPTPDYESPKHHREHCEEALKWSSVPWIIDGVLVYVDDLDSHFARAKAAGATLLSEIENDPPGRRYRAEDLEGHRWFFFERDKR
;
A
#
# COMPACT_ATOMS: atom_id res chain seq x y z
N MET A 1 22.93 11.72 15.81
CA MET A 1 21.57 11.21 15.99
C MET A 1 20.88 11.09 14.64
N THR A 2 20.41 9.90 14.33
CA THR A 2 19.71 9.69 13.07
C THR A 2 18.29 10.22 13.16
N SER A 3 17.80 10.77 12.06
CA SER A 3 16.41 11.18 11.96
C SER A 3 15.50 9.96 12.08
N GLU A 4 14.39 10.11 12.78
CA GLU A 4 13.38 9.05 12.89
C GLU A 4 12.59 8.90 11.59
N TYR A 5 12.70 9.88 10.70
CA TYR A 5 11.91 9.90 9.47
C TYR A 5 12.80 10.05 8.24
N PRO A 6 12.55 9.27 7.20
CA PRO A 6 13.21 9.50 5.92
C PRO A 6 12.77 10.82 5.31
N THR A 7 13.53 11.31 4.33
CA THR A 7 13.24 12.59 3.69
C THR A 7 11.91 12.57 2.93
N VAL A 8 11.58 11.45 2.30
CA VAL A 8 10.36 11.32 1.51
C VAL A 8 9.45 10.32 2.19
N ILE A 9 8.21 10.74 2.42
CA ILE A 9 7.21 9.91 3.09
C ILE A 9 5.92 9.97 2.30
N PRO A 10 5.47 8.86 1.71
CA PRO A 10 4.16 8.82 1.07
C PRO A 10 3.04 9.03 2.10
N MET A 11 2.07 9.82 1.73
CA MET A 11 0.89 10.07 2.56
C MET A 11 -0.32 9.54 1.82
N LEU A 12 -1.06 8.62 2.45
CA LEU A 12 -2.14 7.89 1.81
C LEU A 12 -3.45 8.14 2.56
N SER A 13 -4.52 8.33 1.79
CA SER A 13 -5.85 8.51 2.36
C SER A 13 -6.64 7.21 2.26
N TYR A 14 -7.34 6.87 3.34
CA TYR A 14 -8.17 5.67 3.40
C TYR A 14 -9.55 6.00 3.94
N GLU A 15 -10.58 5.34 3.43
CA GLU A 15 -11.93 5.46 3.98
C GLU A 15 -11.96 4.93 5.41
N ASP A 16 -11.24 3.83 5.65
CA ASP A 16 -11.10 3.22 6.97
C ASP A 16 -9.63 3.01 7.27
N GLY A 17 -9.00 4.03 7.81
CA GLY A 17 -7.56 4.01 8.10
C GLY A 17 -7.17 2.98 9.15
N ILE A 18 -8.05 2.71 10.12
CA ILE A 18 -7.78 1.71 11.16
C ILE A 18 -7.70 0.33 10.52
N ALA A 19 -8.68 -0.01 9.69
CA ALA A 19 -8.68 -1.28 8.97
C ALA A 19 -7.47 -1.37 8.04
N ALA A 20 -7.07 -0.26 7.43
CA ALA A 20 -5.91 -0.22 6.55
C ALA A 20 -4.62 -0.55 7.30
N LEU A 21 -4.43 0.04 8.50
CA LEU A 21 -3.25 -0.27 9.31
C LEU A 21 -3.15 -1.77 9.58
N GLU A 22 -4.26 -2.38 9.95
CA GLU A 22 -4.29 -3.81 10.29
C GLU A 22 -4.07 -4.68 9.06
N TRP A 23 -4.71 -4.31 7.95
CA TRP A 23 -4.59 -5.08 6.73
C TRP A 23 -3.17 -5.02 6.14
N LEU A 24 -2.58 -3.82 6.10
CA LEU A 24 -1.24 -3.63 5.57
C LEU A 24 -0.19 -4.39 6.41
N ALA A 25 -0.37 -4.41 7.72
CA ALA A 25 0.52 -5.18 8.60
C ALA A 25 0.40 -6.67 8.31
N ASN A 26 -0.81 -7.18 8.16
CA ASN A 26 -1.04 -8.59 7.91
C ASN A 26 -0.62 -9.02 6.50
N ALA A 27 -1.02 -8.26 5.49
CA ALA A 27 -0.81 -8.67 4.09
C ALA A 27 0.60 -8.38 3.58
N PHE A 28 1.15 -7.21 3.92
CA PHE A 28 2.43 -6.77 3.37
C PHE A 28 3.57 -6.78 4.39
N GLY A 29 3.27 -7.07 5.66
CA GLY A 29 4.30 -7.15 6.68
C GLY A 29 4.82 -5.82 7.16
N PHE A 30 4.07 -4.74 6.96
CA PHE A 30 4.44 -3.42 7.47
C PHE A 30 4.24 -3.38 8.98
N HIS A 31 4.95 -2.48 9.68
CA HIS A 31 4.90 -2.38 11.13
C HIS A 31 4.28 -1.05 11.57
N GLU A 32 3.20 -1.13 12.32
CA GLU A 32 2.55 0.07 12.85
C GLU A 32 3.47 0.77 13.87
N ARG A 33 3.66 2.08 13.69
CA ARG A 33 4.44 2.92 14.62
C ARG A 33 3.54 3.73 15.53
N THR A 34 2.54 4.37 14.96
CA THR A 34 1.70 5.35 15.66
C THR A 34 0.29 5.24 15.15
N ARG A 35 -0.64 5.36 16.09
CA ARG A 35 -2.06 5.37 15.77
C ARG A 35 -2.72 6.44 16.63
N LEU A 36 -3.21 7.50 16.00
CA LEU A 36 -3.96 8.57 16.67
C LEU A 36 -5.39 8.53 16.17
N ILE A 37 -6.32 8.26 17.09
CA ILE A 37 -7.74 8.20 16.77
C ILE A 37 -8.37 9.54 17.11
N GLY A 38 -9.11 10.11 16.16
CA GLY A 38 -9.77 11.38 16.37
C GLY A 38 -11.06 11.26 17.18
N PRO A 39 -11.69 12.39 17.54
CA PRO A 39 -12.92 12.40 18.33
C PRO A 39 -14.08 11.65 17.67
N ASN A 40 -14.05 11.54 16.34
CA ASN A 40 -15.08 10.84 15.57
C ASN A 40 -14.83 9.33 15.47
N GLY A 41 -13.79 8.82 16.14
CA GLY A 41 -13.46 7.40 16.09
C GLY A 41 -12.68 6.98 14.84
N GLN A 42 -12.32 7.92 13.97
CA GLN A 42 -11.56 7.64 12.75
C GLN A 42 -10.08 7.86 12.97
N LEU A 43 -9.26 7.27 12.10
CA LEU A 43 -7.82 7.45 12.15
C LEU A 43 -7.47 8.86 11.70
N SER A 44 -7.02 9.70 12.65
CA SER A 44 -6.58 11.06 12.32
C SER A 44 -5.15 11.06 11.81
N HIS A 45 -4.32 10.11 12.25
CA HIS A 45 -2.93 10.00 11.81
C HIS A 45 -2.40 8.62 12.17
N GLY A 46 -1.89 7.92 11.17
CA GLY A 46 -1.22 6.64 11.38
C GLY A 46 0.13 6.64 10.71
N GLU A 47 1.08 5.91 11.27
CA GLU A 47 2.41 5.76 10.70
C GLU A 47 2.80 4.30 10.71
N MET A 48 3.45 3.86 9.64
CA MET A 48 3.96 2.50 9.54
C MET A 48 5.39 2.50 9.05
N ASP A 49 6.19 1.62 9.63
CA ASP A 49 7.54 1.33 9.10
C ASP A 49 7.41 0.36 7.93
N VAL A 50 8.08 0.68 6.84
CA VAL A 50 8.13 -0.15 5.64
C VAL A 50 9.61 -0.32 5.30
N GLY A 51 10.23 -1.39 5.82
CA GLY A 51 11.67 -1.53 5.74
C GLY A 51 12.35 -0.37 6.44
N ASP A 52 13.19 0.35 5.73
CA ASP A 52 13.84 1.57 6.24
C ASP A 52 13.05 2.84 5.92
N GLY A 53 11.88 2.69 5.30
CA GLY A 53 11.00 3.80 4.97
C GLY A 53 9.84 3.93 5.94
N VAL A 54 9.03 4.95 5.71
CA VAL A 54 7.82 5.23 6.52
C VAL A 54 6.71 5.64 5.57
N ILE A 55 5.50 5.21 5.87
CA ILE A 55 4.30 5.75 5.22
C ILE A 55 3.39 6.34 6.29
N MET A 56 2.58 7.30 5.90
CA MET A 56 1.58 7.91 6.78
C MET A 56 0.20 7.71 6.19
N LEU A 57 -0.77 7.43 7.05
CA LEU A 57 -2.15 7.15 6.65
C LEU A 57 -3.10 8.03 7.46
N ALA A 58 -4.24 8.36 6.85
CA ALA A 58 -5.32 9.03 7.57
C ALA A 58 -6.64 8.74 6.88
N THR A 59 -7.73 8.85 7.65
CA THR A 59 -9.08 8.93 7.09
C THR A 59 -9.44 10.41 7.03
N PRO A 60 -9.44 11.02 5.81
CA PRO A 60 -9.52 12.49 5.73
C PRO A 60 -10.91 13.03 6.05
N THR A 61 -11.89 12.77 5.22
CA THR A 61 -13.25 13.30 5.39
C THR A 61 -14.25 12.18 5.15
N PRO A 62 -15.48 12.31 5.70
CA PRO A 62 -16.48 11.26 5.53
C PRO A 62 -16.89 11.00 4.08
N ASP A 63 -16.70 11.97 3.20
CA ASP A 63 -17.06 11.85 1.79
C ASP A 63 -15.92 11.41 0.89
N TYR A 64 -14.75 11.11 1.47
CA TYR A 64 -13.63 10.59 0.69
C TYR A 64 -13.98 9.19 0.14
N GLU A 65 -13.73 9.00 -1.14
CA GLU A 65 -13.87 7.70 -1.79
C GLU A 65 -12.51 7.12 -2.15
N SER A 66 -12.32 5.86 -1.79
CA SER A 66 -11.11 5.12 -2.16
C SER A 66 -11.06 4.90 -3.67
N PRO A 67 -9.88 4.58 -4.22
CA PRO A 67 -9.78 4.21 -5.64
C PRO A 67 -10.72 3.06 -6.01
N LYS A 68 -10.89 2.09 -5.12
CA LYS A 68 -11.75 0.93 -5.37
C LYS A 68 -13.21 1.34 -5.52
N HIS A 69 -13.70 2.21 -4.64
CA HIS A 69 -15.06 2.71 -4.72
C HIS A 69 -15.27 3.63 -5.92
N HIS A 70 -14.30 4.51 -6.17
CA HIS A 70 -14.40 5.47 -7.26
C HIS A 70 -14.61 4.78 -8.60
N ARG A 71 -13.88 3.72 -8.87
CA ARG A 71 -14.00 3.02 -10.15
C ARG A 71 -15.30 2.25 -10.33
N GLU A 72 -16.07 2.05 -9.24
CA GLU A 72 -17.37 1.37 -9.32
C GLU A 72 -18.43 2.22 -10.03
N HIS A 73 -18.26 3.55 -10.03
CA HIS A 73 -19.24 4.45 -10.64
C HIS A 73 -18.60 5.50 -11.56
N CYS A 74 -17.35 5.29 -11.95
CA CYS A 74 -16.65 6.18 -12.87
C CYS A 74 -16.01 5.34 -13.96
N GLU A 75 -16.54 5.42 -15.18
CA GLU A 75 -16.06 4.61 -16.30
C GLU A 75 -14.59 4.85 -16.62
N GLU A 76 -14.15 6.10 -16.54
CA GLU A 76 -12.74 6.43 -16.82
C GLU A 76 -11.81 5.81 -15.77
N ALA A 77 -12.20 5.90 -14.50
CA ALA A 77 -11.40 5.29 -13.43
C ALA A 77 -11.32 3.77 -13.60
N LEU A 78 -12.44 3.14 -13.95
CA LEU A 78 -12.48 1.70 -14.19
C LEU A 78 -11.56 1.31 -15.36
N LYS A 79 -11.62 2.08 -16.43
CA LYS A 79 -10.81 1.85 -17.62
C LYS A 79 -9.31 1.93 -17.29
N TRP A 80 -8.89 2.96 -16.54
CA TRP A 80 -7.48 3.09 -16.14
C TRP A 80 -7.07 1.98 -15.16
N SER A 81 -7.99 1.54 -14.32
CA SER A 81 -7.73 0.48 -13.34
C SER A 81 -7.34 -0.84 -13.99
N SER A 82 -7.72 -1.07 -15.23
CA SER A 82 -7.40 -2.31 -15.94
C SER A 82 -5.93 -2.41 -16.32
N VAL A 83 -5.19 -1.30 -16.26
CA VAL A 83 -3.77 -1.28 -16.62
C VAL A 83 -2.95 -1.10 -15.34
N PRO A 84 -2.13 -2.09 -14.96
CA PRO A 84 -1.46 -2.08 -13.64
C PRO A 84 -0.52 -0.91 -13.37
N TRP A 85 0.03 -0.26 -14.39
CA TRP A 85 1.04 0.77 -14.21
C TRP A 85 0.56 2.19 -14.51
N ILE A 86 -0.69 2.39 -14.92
CA ILE A 86 -1.20 3.73 -15.26
C ILE A 86 -1.46 4.55 -14.00
N ILE A 87 -1.99 3.92 -12.96
CA ILE A 87 -2.31 4.60 -11.72
C ILE A 87 -1.07 4.60 -10.83
N ASP A 88 -0.83 5.73 -10.20
CA ASP A 88 0.32 5.89 -9.32
C ASP A 88 0.34 4.85 -8.21
N GLY A 89 1.53 4.48 -7.78
CA GLY A 89 1.71 3.51 -6.71
C GLY A 89 2.95 3.79 -5.90
N VAL A 90 3.12 3.00 -4.86
CA VAL A 90 4.31 3.06 -4.01
C VAL A 90 5.16 1.84 -4.31
N LEU A 91 6.43 2.06 -4.63
CA LEU A 91 7.38 0.99 -4.87
C LEU A 91 8.10 0.67 -3.57
N VAL A 92 8.14 -0.60 -3.23
CA VAL A 92 8.77 -1.08 -1.99
C VAL A 92 9.75 -2.19 -2.35
N TYR A 93 10.99 -2.08 -1.87
CA TYR A 93 11.94 -3.17 -1.99
C TYR A 93 11.75 -4.16 -0.86
N VAL A 94 11.74 -5.44 -1.19
CA VAL A 94 11.64 -6.52 -0.22
C VAL A 94 12.78 -7.52 -0.44
N ASP A 95 13.14 -8.24 0.63
CA ASP A 95 14.27 -9.16 0.55
C ASP A 95 13.87 -10.53 0.01
N ASP A 96 12.67 -11.00 0.34
CA ASP A 96 12.17 -12.31 -0.10
C ASP A 96 10.84 -12.11 -0.81
N LEU A 97 10.91 -11.92 -2.12
CA LEU A 97 9.73 -11.63 -2.92
C LEU A 97 8.73 -12.78 -2.95
N ASP A 98 9.23 -14.02 -2.98
CA ASP A 98 8.35 -15.19 -3.04
C ASP A 98 7.50 -15.31 -1.77
N SER A 99 8.11 -15.14 -0.60
CA SER A 99 7.39 -15.15 0.66
C SER A 99 6.41 -13.99 0.76
N HIS A 100 6.83 -12.81 0.30
CA HIS A 100 5.98 -11.62 0.33
C HIS A 100 4.74 -11.81 -0.55
N PHE A 101 4.94 -12.32 -1.74
CA PHE A 101 3.86 -12.61 -2.70
C PHE A 101 2.87 -13.61 -2.11
N ALA A 102 3.37 -14.70 -1.53
CA ALA A 102 2.51 -15.74 -0.94
C ALA A 102 1.70 -15.18 0.23
N ARG A 103 2.31 -14.34 1.06
CA ARG A 103 1.66 -13.72 2.20
C ARG A 103 0.56 -12.77 1.76
N ALA A 104 0.85 -11.92 0.77
CA ALA A 104 -0.12 -10.97 0.25
C ALA A 104 -1.32 -11.70 -0.36
N LYS A 105 -1.04 -12.74 -1.14
CA LYS A 105 -2.08 -13.55 -1.78
C LYS A 105 -2.98 -14.21 -0.73
N ALA A 106 -2.39 -14.80 0.30
CA ALA A 106 -3.13 -15.47 1.37
C ALA A 106 -4.00 -14.49 2.16
N ALA A 107 -3.56 -13.24 2.30
CA ALA A 107 -4.29 -12.20 3.01
C ALA A 107 -5.40 -11.55 2.17
N GLY A 108 -5.52 -11.90 0.90
CA GLY A 108 -6.59 -11.40 0.03
C GLY A 108 -6.24 -10.18 -0.78
N ALA A 109 -4.97 -9.85 -0.94
CA ALA A 109 -4.57 -8.75 -1.81
C ALA A 109 -5.01 -9.03 -3.25
N THR A 110 -5.41 -7.99 -3.97
CA THR A 110 -5.72 -8.10 -5.40
C THR A 110 -4.40 -8.08 -6.15
N LEU A 111 -4.02 -9.22 -6.71
CA LEU A 111 -2.76 -9.33 -7.45
C LEU A 111 -2.99 -8.80 -8.86
N LEU A 112 -2.21 -7.79 -9.24
CA LEU A 112 -2.29 -7.16 -10.56
C LEU A 112 -1.34 -7.83 -11.54
N SER A 113 -0.41 -8.64 -11.04
CA SER A 113 0.52 -9.42 -11.87
C SER A 113 0.99 -10.63 -11.10
N GLU A 114 1.51 -11.62 -11.83
CA GLU A 114 2.34 -12.66 -11.25
C GLU A 114 3.72 -12.08 -10.97
N ILE A 115 4.60 -12.87 -10.38
CA ILE A 115 5.99 -12.45 -10.23
C ILE A 115 6.62 -12.39 -11.62
N GLU A 116 7.07 -11.20 -12.00
CA GLU A 116 7.77 -10.97 -13.27
C GLU A 116 9.27 -11.00 -13.03
N ASN A 117 10.00 -11.59 -13.93
CA ASN A 117 11.44 -11.79 -13.76
C ASN A 117 12.21 -11.35 -15.01
N ASP A 118 12.09 -10.06 -15.31
CA ASP A 118 12.81 -9.43 -16.43
C ASP A 118 13.28 -8.04 -15.97
N PRO A 119 14.11 -7.36 -16.73
CA PRO A 119 14.55 -6.02 -16.32
C PRO A 119 13.37 -5.10 -16.01
N PRO A 120 13.43 -4.31 -14.93
CA PRO A 120 14.61 -4.05 -14.09
C PRO A 120 14.82 -5.03 -12.94
N GLY A 121 14.05 -6.13 -12.82
CA GLY A 121 14.27 -7.14 -11.79
C GLY A 121 12.99 -7.83 -11.41
N ARG A 122 13.11 -8.78 -10.47
CA ARG A 122 11.96 -9.55 -10.00
C ARG A 122 11.00 -8.65 -9.23
N ARG A 123 9.72 -8.73 -9.57
CA ARG A 123 8.73 -7.83 -9.00
C ARG A 123 7.31 -8.37 -9.17
N TYR A 124 6.39 -7.84 -8.36
CA TYR A 124 4.96 -8.02 -8.60
C TYR A 124 4.21 -6.78 -8.15
N ARG A 125 2.97 -6.68 -8.60
CA ARG A 125 2.10 -5.54 -8.30
C ARG A 125 0.82 -6.02 -7.64
N ALA A 126 0.33 -5.25 -6.67
CA ALA A 126 -0.88 -5.59 -5.95
C ALA A 126 -1.67 -4.34 -5.58
N GLU A 127 -2.96 -4.52 -5.36
CA GLU A 127 -3.80 -3.49 -4.73
C GLU A 127 -4.09 -3.90 -3.30
N ASP A 128 -4.13 -2.91 -2.41
CA ASP A 128 -4.55 -3.14 -1.04
C ASP A 128 -6.09 -3.15 -0.93
N LEU A 129 -6.60 -3.20 0.30
CA LEU A 129 -8.02 -3.35 0.56
C LEU A 129 -8.88 -2.22 -0.01
N GLU A 130 -8.29 -1.06 -0.27
CA GLU A 130 -9.02 0.09 -0.80
C GLU A 130 -8.60 0.47 -2.22
N GLY A 131 -7.74 -0.33 -2.83
CA GLY A 131 -7.35 -0.13 -4.21
C GLY A 131 -6.14 0.74 -4.43
N HIS A 132 -5.43 1.11 -3.38
CA HIS A 132 -4.11 1.74 -3.54
C HIS A 132 -3.15 0.71 -4.08
N ARG A 133 -2.23 1.12 -4.93
CA ARG A 133 -1.33 0.22 -5.64
C ARG A 133 0.06 0.20 -5.06
N TRP A 134 0.62 -0.99 -5.01
CA TRP A 134 1.92 -1.25 -4.40
C TRP A 134 2.73 -2.09 -5.39
N PHE A 135 3.98 -1.68 -5.64
CA PHE A 135 4.88 -2.36 -6.54
C PHE A 135 6.03 -2.90 -5.71
N PHE A 136 6.11 -4.23 -5.60
CA PHE A 136 7.12 -4.87 -4.77
C PHE A 136 8.23 -5.40 -5.66
N PHE A 137 9.45 -4.95 -5.38
CA PHE A 137 10.65 -5.34 -6.11
C PHE A 137 11.59 -6.07 -5.17
N GLU A 138 12.20 -7.14 -5.66
CA GLU A 138 13.19 -7.87 -4.86
C GLU A 138 14.48 -7.09 -4.82
N ARG A 139 15.02 -6.92 -3.61
CA ARG A 139 16.28 -6.23 -3.43
C ARG A 139 17.40 -7.07 -4.01
N ASP A 140 18.30 -6.42 -4.75
CA ASP A 140 19.44 -7.09 -5.35
C ASP A 140 20.36 -7.63 -4.26
N LYS A 141 20.64 -8.91 -4.31
CA LYS A 141 21.47 -9.60 -3.31
C LYS A 141 22.89 -9.73 -3.84
N ARG A 142 23.69 -8.74 -3.63
CA ARG A 142 25.10 -8.78 -4.02
C ARG A 142 25.99 -9.04 -2.81
#